data_2fb2f2c55e13f17bc482e9314f740bb8
#
_entry.id   2fb2f2c55e13f17bc482e9314f740bb8
#
_cell.length_a   1.000
_cell.length_b   1.000
_cell.length_c   1.000
_cell.angle_alpha   90.00
_cell.angle_beta   90.00
_cell.angle_gamma   90.00
#
_symmetry.space_group_name_H-M   'P 1'
#
loop_
_entity.id
_entity.type
_entity.pdbx_description
1 polymer ?
#
loop_
_entity_poly.entity_id
_entity_poly.type
_entity_poly.pdbx_seq_one_letter_code
_entity_poly.pdbx_strand_id
1 'polypeptide(L)'
;MKKRKRYKYSSPLKQKLLLLLFAGLALCLTRSPRRYFLILKSIPKELRAMDRRNLYRIIKEFEKDRLISYTEGDDEMVTMVLTELGKQRALSFQIDEMCVKTPARWDGKWRLVLFDITEKKRLVRDVLRTKLRDLGFRELQKSVHIFPYHCKDEIDFLIEFFEVRPWVYLIEADTISNEARLISLFRLR
;
A
#
# COMPACT_ATOMS: atom_id res chain seq x y z
N MET A 1 5.24 2.50 25.04
CA MET A 1 5.13 3.24 23.77
C MET A 1 6.37 2.98 22.91
N LYS A 2 6.34 2.03 21.97
CA LYS A 2 7.47 1.80 21.03
C LYS A 2 7.41 2.89 19.96
N LYS A 3 8.46 3.73 19.90
CA LYS A 3 8.64 4.73 18.83
C LYS A 3 8.52 4.03 17.47
N ARG A 4 7.48 4.38 16.66
CA ARG A 4 7.40 4.00 15.25
C ARG A 4 8.73 4.40 14.60
N LYS A 5 9.48 3.44 14.02
CA LYS A 5 10.64 3.75 13.19
C LYS A 5 10.16 4.67 12.09
N ARG A 6 10.51 5.96 12.14
CA ARG A 6 10.29 6.89 11.04
C ARG A 6 11.03 6.34 9.84
N TYR A 7 10.27 5.86 8.85
CA TYR A 7 10.85 5.39 7.62
C TYR A 7 11.59 6.54 6.92
N LYS A 8 12.77 6.24 6.37
CA LYS A 8 13.64 7.19 5.64
C LYS A 8 12.93 7.93 4.49
N TYR A 9 11.77 7.44 4.05
CA TYR A 9 10.94 7.97 2.95
C TYR A 9 9.60 8.52 3.43
N SER A 10 9.54 9.14 4.60
CA SER A 10 8.31 9.73 5.15
C SER A 10 7.82 10.98 4.41
N SER A 11 8.52 11.45 3.38
CA SER A 11 8.05 12.57 2.56
C SER A 11 6.92 12.10 1.64
N PRO A 12 5.71 12.72 1.70
CA PRO A 12 4.58 12.38 0.83
C PRO A 12 4.95 12.42 -0.66
N LEU A 13 5.87 13.30 -1.02
CA LEU A 13 6.35 13.48 -2.38
C LEU A 13 7.14 12.28 -2.90
N LYS A 14 8.01 11.69 -2.06
CA LYS A 14 8.78 10.47 -2.40
C LYS A 14 7.86 9.27 -2.55
N GLN A 15 6.89 9.13 -1.65
CA GLN A 15 5.88 8.07 -1.71
C GLN A 15 5.08 8.18 -2.99
N LYS A 16 4.57 9.36 -3.31
CA LYS A 16 3.79 9.61 -4.53
C LYS A 16 4.58 9.31 -5.80
N LEU A 17 5.86 9.71 -5.88
CA LEU A 17 6.70 9.40 -7.04
C LEU A 17 6.90 7.88 -7.18
N LEU A 18 7.16 7.17 -6.09
CA LEU A 18 7.36 5.73 -6.12
C LEU A 18 6.08 4.99 -6.54
N LEU A 19 4.91 5.42 -6.06
CA LEU A 19 3.62 4.87 -6.45
C LEU A 19 3.29 5.13 -7.93
N LEU A 20 3.64 6.30 -8.46
CA LEU A 20 3.47 6.61 -9.88
C LEU A 20 4.36 5.73 -10.76
N LEU A 21 5.60 5.49 -10.35
CA LEU A 21 6.50 4.55 -11.04
C LEU A 21 5.96 3.12 -10.98
N PHE A 22 5.38 2.74 -9.86
CA PHE A 22 4.74 1.44 -9.69
C PHE A 22 3.50 1.27 -10.58
N ALA A 23 2.70 2.33 -10.75
CA ALA A 23 1.55 2.36 -11.64
C ALA A 23 1.92 2.37 -13.14
N GLY A 24 3.19 2.14 -13.49
CA GLY A 24 3.65 2.07 -14.88
C GLY A 24 4.04 3.41 -15.48
N LEU A 25 4.20 4.46 -14.67
CA LEU A 25 4.79 5.70 -15.14
C LEU A 25 6.25 5.46 -15.50
N ALA A 26 6.54 5.28 -16.78
CA ALA A 26 7.91 5.26 -17.28
C ALA A 26 8.42 6.71 -17.34
N LEU A 27 9.39 7.03 -16.50
CA LEU A 27 10.15 8.27 -16.66
C LEU A 27 11.31 7.99 -17.62
N CYS A 28 11.12 8.40 -18.87
CA CYS A 28 12.22 8.38 -19.84
C CYS A 28 13.15 9.55 -19.54
N LEU A 29 14.38 9.28 -19.23
CA LEU A 29 15.44 10.26 -19.03
C LEU A 29 16.37 10.22 -20.25
N THR A 30 16.63 11.37 -20.86
CA THR A 30 17.69 11.46 -21.87
C THR A 30 19.00 11.84 -21.21
N ARG A 31 20.12 11.32 -21.70
CA ARG A 31 21.46 11.75 -21.29
C ARG A 31 21.75 13.22 -21.65
N SER A 32 20.96 13.80 -22.56
CA SER A 32 21.14 15.20 -22.98
C SER A 32 20.29 16.15 -22.13
N PRO A 33 20.89 17.17 -21.47
CA PRO A 33 20.15 18.16 -20.67
C PRO A 33 19.06 18.90 -21.45
N ARG A 34 19.20 19.07 -22.77
CA ARG A 34 18.19 19.74 -23.63
C ARG A 34 16.98 18.85 -23.92
N ARG A 35 17.13 17.54 -24.04
CA ARG A 35 16.04 16.58 -24.25
C ARG A 35 15.32 16.23 -22.96
N TYR A 36 15.95 16.35 -21.81
CA TYR A 36 15.33 16.19 -20.49
C TYR A 36 14.05 17.04 -20.34
N PHE A 37 13.96 18.18 -21.00
CA PHE A 37 12.81 19.06 -21.02
C PHE A 37 11.58 18.51 -21.79
N LEU A 38 11.79 17.68 -22.81
CA LEU A 38 10.70 17.15 -23.65
C LEU A 38 9.92 16.05 -22.93
N ILE A 39 10.56 15.31 -22.08
CA ILE A 39 9.98 14.18 -21.34
C ILE A 39 9.16 14.65 -20.15
N LEU A 40 9.53 15.77 -19.53
CA LEU A 40 8.75 16.40 -18.47
C LEU A 40 7.34 16.87 -18.96
N LYS A 41 7.09 16.95 -20.26
CA LYS A 41 5.74 17.27 -20.80
C LYS A 41 4.71 16.15 -20.59
N SER A 42 5.15 14.90 -20.45
CA SER A 42 4.29 13.73 -20.20
C SER A 42 4.07 13.41 -18.73
N ILE A 43 4.69 14.17 -17.82
CA ILE A 43 4.55 13.95 -16.38
C ILE A 43 3.15 14.39 -15.91
N PRO A 44 2.49 13.61 -15.03
CA PRO A 44 1.23 13.99 -14.42
C PRO A 44 1.26 15.40 -13.80
N LYS A 45 0.13 16.11 -13.87
CA LYS A 45 0.01 17.50 -13.39
C LYS A 45 0.57 17.68 -11.97
N GLU A 46 0.45 16.64 -11.16
CA GLU A 46 0.91 16.61 -9.77
C GLU A 46 2.45 16.66 -9.63
N LEU A 47 3.19 16.11 -10.59
CA LEU A 47 4.65 16.19 -10.61
C LEU A 47 5.16 17.45 -11.32
N ARG A 48 4.33 18.10 -12.16
CA ARG A 48 4.70 19.37 -12.81
C ARG A 48 4.87 20.53 -11.83
N ALA A 49 4.14 20.48 -10.71
CA ALA A 49 4.26 21.48 -9.63
C ALA A 49 5.52 21.28 -8.78
N MET A 50 6.27 20.21 -9.02
CA MET A 50 7.47 19.89 -8.26
C MET A 50 8.68 20.65 -8.80
N ASP A 51 9.43 21.30 -7.93
CA ASP A 51 10.72 21.88 -8.28
C ASP A 51 11.67 20.78 -8.83
N ARG A 52 12.26 21.04 -9.98
CA ARG A 52 13.16 20.12 -10.69
C ARG A 52 14.34 19.65 -9.85
N ARG A 53 14.90 20.54 -9.01
CA ARG A 53 16.00 20.20 -8.11
C ARG A 53 15.57 19.17 -7.09
N ASN A 54 14.35 19.30 -6.57
CA ASN A 54 13.75 18.33 -5.64
C ASN A 54 13.52 16.98 -6.31
N LEU A 55 12.95 16.95 -7.53
CA LEU A 55 12.74 15.73 -8.28
C LEU A 55 14.07 15.00 -8.53
N TYR A 56 15.08 15.72 -9.03
CA TYR A 56 16.40 15.16 -9.27
C TYR A 56 17.04 14.58 -7.99
N ARG A 57 16.93 15.29 -6.87
CA ARG A 57 17.41 14.81 -5.57
C ARG A 57 16.71 13.53 -5.13
N ILE A 58 15.40 13.44 -5.31
CA ILE A 58 14.63 12.22 -4.96
C ILE A 58 15.04 11.04 -5.84
N ILE A 59 15.21 11.26 -7.15
CA ILE A 59 15.69 10.24 -8.09
C ILE A 59 17.07 9.71 -7.67
N LYS A 60 18.01 10.60 -7.33
CA LYS A 60 19.34 10.20 -6.84
C LYS A 60 19.29 9.42 -5.52
N GLU A 61 18.38 9.75 -4.63
CA GLU A 61 18.15 8.98 -3.41
C GLU A 61 17.60 7.58 -3.72
N PHE A 62 16.63 7.47 -4.65
CA PHE A 62 16.08 6.18 -5.08
C PHE A 62 17.13 5.30 -5.76
N GLU A 63 18.00 5.88 -6.59
CA GLU A 63 19.13 5.20 -7.20
C GLU A 63 20.10 4.67 -6.14
N LYS A 64 20.53 5.53 -5.20
CA LYS A 64 21.41 5.17 -4.08
C LYS A 64 20.83 4.03 -3.23
N ASP A 65 19.53 4.04 -3.02
CA ASP A 65 18.85 3.03 -2.22
C ASP A 65 18.38 1.82 -3.08
N ARG A 66 18.80 1.75 -4.35
CA ARG A 66 18.53 0.67 -5.31
C ARG A 66 17.03 0.38 -5.51
N LEU A 67 16.19 1.42 -5.41
CA LEU A 67 14.75 1.30 -5.65
C LEU A 67 14.40 1.40 -7.13
N ILE A 68 15.27 2.01 -7.92
CA ILE A 68 15.15 2.19 -9.36
C ILE A 68 16.39 1.66 -10.09
N SER A 69 16.17 1.27 -11.32
CA SER A 69 17.21 0.93 -12.30
C SER A 69 16.93 1.65 -13.61
N TYR A 70 17.92 1.66 -14.48
CA TYR A 70 17.81 2.28 -15.80
C TYR A 70 17.93 1.19 -16.85
N THR A 71 17.04 1.23 -17.85
CA THR A 71 17.14 0.43 -19.08
C THR A 71 17.46 1.36 -20.23
N GLU A 72 18.46 1.02 -21.02
CA GLU A 72 18.83 1.76 -22.24
C GLU A 72 17.90 1.29 -23.37
N GLY A 73 17.25 2.23 -24.05
CA GLY A 73 16.48 2.00 -25.27
C GLY A 73 17.31 2.32 -26.52
N ASP A 74 16.85 1.91 -27.68
CA ASP A 74 17.53 2.05 -28.96
C ASP A 74 17.78 3.50 -29.38
N ASP A 75 17.08 4.49 -28.81
CA ASP A 75 17.11 5.90 -29.18
C ASP A 75 17.92 6.79 -28.20
N GLU A 76 19.00 6.33 -27.61
CA GLU A 76 19.71 7.06 -26.52
C GLU A 76 18.76 7.47 -25.35
N MET A 77 17.55 6.93 -25.30
CA MET A 77 16.62 7.16 -24.22
C MET A 77 16.86 6.17 -23.09
N VAL A 78 16.97 6.69 -21.89
CA VAL A 78 17.13 5.89 -20.68
C VAL A 78 15.79 5.86 -19.97
N THR A 79 15.18 4.68 -19.87
CA THR A 79 13.92 4.49 -19.13
C THR A 79 14.22 4.10 -17.69
N MET A 80 13.67 4.85 -16.77
CA MET A 80 13.75 4.52 -15.36
C MET A 80 12.63 3.56 -14.98
N VAL A 81 12.99 2.43 -14.37
CA VAL A 81 12.06 1.39 -13.91
C VAL A 81 12.29 1.09 -12.43
N LEU A 82 11.25 0.61 -11.75
CA LEU A 82 11.39 0.11 -10.38
C LEU A 82 12.11 -1.24 -10.38
N THR A 83 13.05 -1.39 -9.47
CA THR A 83 13.61 -2.69 -9.09
C THR A 83 12.56 -3.49 -8.28
N GLU A 84 12.81 -4.78 -8.04
CA GLU A 84 11.96 -5.56 -7.13
C GLU A 84 11.88 -4.93 -5.72
N LEU A 85 12.99 -4.41 -5.21
CA LEU A 85 13.01 -3.68 -3.95
C LEU A 85 12.15 -2.40 -4.01
N GLY A 86 12.20 -1.68 -5.14
CA GLY A 86 11.37 -0.52 -5.39
C GLY A 86 9.88 -0.85 -5.42
N LYS A 87 9.50 -1.94 -6.09
CA LYS A 87 8.12 -2.44 -6.14
C LYS A 87 7.62 -2.81 -4.75
N GLN A 88 8.38 -3.60 -3.99
CA GLN A 88 8.04 -3.95 -2.60
C GLN A 88 7.87 -2.71 -1.74
N ARG A 89 8.69 -1.68 -1.96
CA ARG A 89 8.60 -0.42 -1.22
C ARG A 89 7.35 0.38 -1.58
N ALA A 90 6.99 0.45 -2.86
CA ALA A 90 5.76 1.08 -3.32
C ALA A 90 4.52 0.40 -2.72
N LEU A 91 4.50 -0.94 -2.76
CA LEU A 91 3.42 -1.73 -2.15
C LEU A 91 3.32 -1.51 -0.64
N SER A 92 4.45 -1.37 0.07
CA SER A 92 4.41 -1.07 1.51
C SER A 92 3.74 0.28 1.81
N PHE A 93 3.91 1.29 0.95
CA PHE A 93 3.22 2.57 1.09
C PHE A 93 1.73 2.45 0.81
N GLN A 94 1.31 1.67 -0.18
CA GLN A 94 -0.11 1.40 -0.41
C GLN A 94 -0.76 0.77 0.81
N ILE A 95 -0.07 -0.17 1.47
CA ILE A 95 -0.55 -0.76 2.71
C ILE A 95 -0.66 0.30 3.81
N ASP A 96 0.37 1.13 4.00
CA ASP A 96 0.39 2.14 5.07
C ASP A 96 -0.74 3.18 4.90
N GLU A 97 -1.07 3.56 3.66
CA GLU A 97 -2.13 4.52 3.34
C GLU A 97 -3.52 3.87 3.17
N MET A 98 -3.59 2.54 3.15
CA MET A 98 -4.84 1.81 2.97
C MET A 98 -5.82 2.14 4.09
N CYS A 99 -7.05 2.49 3.70
CA CYS A 99 -8.18 2.68 4.59
C CYS A 99 -9.43 2.07 3.98
N VAL A 100 -10.31 1.53 4.81
CA VAL A 100 -11.63 1.06 4.35
C VAL A 100 -12.62 2.22 4.39
N LYS A 101 -13.36 2.40 3.30
CA LYS A 101 -14.42 3.41 3.24
C LYS A 101 -15.55 3.03 4.19
N THR A 102 -15.91 3.94 5.10
CA THR A 102 -17.05 3.75 5.99
C THR A 102 -18.29 4.42 5.39
N PRO A 103 -19.28 3.66 4.93
CA PRO A 103 -20.52 4.24 4.39
C PRO A 103 -21.34 4.88 5.52
N ALA A 104 -22.24 5.80 5.15
CA ALA A 104 -23.14 6.47 6.09
C ALA A 104 -24.14 5.52 6.76
N ARG A 105 -24.46 4.40 6.11
CA ARG A 105 -25.34 3.35 6.62
C ARG A 105 -24.61 2.01 6.61
N TRP A 106 -24.76 1.26 7.68
CA TRP A 106 -24.35 -0.13 7.72
C TRP A 106 -25.33 -0.99 6.91
N ASP A 107 -24.82 -1.97 6.18
CA ASP A 107 -25.61 -2.89 5.34
C ASP A 107 -26.15 -4.11 6.07
N GLY A 108 -25.98 -4.18 7.39
CA GLY A 108 -26.44 -5.29 8.21
C GLY A 108 -25.56 -6.55 8.14
N LYS A 109 -24.41 -6.48 7.47
CA LYS A 109 -23.53 -7.64 7.32
C LYS A 109 -22.23 -7.48 8.07
N TRP A 110 -21.78 -8.56 8.64
CA TRP A 110 -20.48 -8.66 9.29
C TRP A 110 -19.44 -9.25 8.35
N ARG A 111 -18.22 -8.73 8.38
CA ARG A 111 -17.07 -9.28 7.66
C ARG A 111 -16.08 -9.81 8.67
N LEU A 112 -15.79 -11.11 8.55
CA LEU A 112 -14.84 -11.78 9.41
C LEU A 112 -13.62 -12.19 8.60
N VAL A 113 -12.45 -11.80 9.09
CA VAL A 113 -11.18 -12.29 8.57
C VAL A 113 -10.65 -13.34 9.53
N LEU A 114 -10.55 -14.57 9.03
CA LEU A 114 -9.99 -15.71 9.76
C LEU A 114 -8.66 -16.08 9.14
N PHE A 115 -7.68 -16.39 9.95
CA PHE A 115 -6.38 -16.82 9.41
C PHE A 115 -5.69 -17.85 10.33
N ASP A 116 -5.11 -18.85 9.67
CA ASP A 116 -4.25 -19.86 10.30
C ASP A 116 -2.88 -19.87 9.61
N ILE A 117 -2.14 -18.79 9.84
CA ILE A 117 -0.80 -18.61 9.24
C ILE A 117 0.22 -19.35 10.09
N THR A 118 0.97 -20.24 9.45
CA THR A 118 1.97 -21.11 10.07
C THR A 118 3.02 -20.34 10.87
N GLU A 119 3.64 -20.99 11.85
CA GLU A 119 4.67 -20.38 12.70
C GLU A 119 5.90 -19.93 11.88
N LYS A 120 6.21 -20.62 10.78
CA LYS A 120 7.27 -20.20 9.85
C LYS A 120 7.05 -18.79 9.28
N LYS A 121 5.80 -18.34 9.14
CA LYS A 121 5.40 -17.00 8.67
C LYS A 121 4.90 -16.10 9.82
N ARG A 122 5.37 -16.30 11.05
CA ARG A 122 4.93 -15.55 12.25
C ARG A 122 5.00 -14.03 12.06
N LEU A 123 6.07 -13.53 11.47
CA LEU A 123 6.21 -12.08 11.22
C LEU A 123 5.09 -11.54 10.32
N VAL A 124 4.73 -12.29 9.28
CA VAL A 124 3.62 -11.94 8.38
C VAL A 124 2.30 -11.94 9.13
N ARG A 125 2.06 -12.97 9.95
CA ARG A 125 0.87 -13.08 10.81
C ARG A 125 0.73 -11.86 11.74
N ASP A 126 1.81 -11.45 12.39
CA ASP A 126 1.80 -10.32 13.32
C ASP A 126 1.61 -8.98 12.61
N VAL A 127 2.18 -8.82 11.41
CA VAL A 127 1.97 -7.64 10.55
C VAL A 127 0.53 -7.58 10.06
N LEU A 128 -0.03 -8.70 9.57
CA LEU A 128 -1.44 -8.78 9.14
C LEU A 128 -2.39 -8.41 10.28
N ARG A 129 -2.19 -8.97 11.47
CA ARG A 129 -2.99 -8.64 12.66
C ARG A 129 -2.92 -7.15 13.01
N THR A 130 -1.74 -6.55 12.92
CA THR A 130 -1.55 -5.13 13.17
C THR A 130 -2.29 -4.30 12.12
N LYS A 131 -2.19 -4.68 10.84
CA LYS A 131 -2.85 -3.95 9.75
C LYS A 131 -4.37 -4.06 9.82
N LEU A 132 -4.93 -5.22 10.15
CA LEU A 132 -6.37 -5.38 10.38
C LEU A 132 -6.86 -4.42 11.48
N ARG A 133 -6.11 -4.29 12.59
CA ARG A 133 -6.46 -3.32 13.65
C ARG A 133 -6.37 -1.88 13.18
N ASP A 134 -5.35 -1.52 12.38
CA ASP A 134 -5.19 -0.18 11.81
C ASP A 134 -6.34 0.16 10.85
N LEU A 135 -6.89 -0.83 10.11
CA LEU A 135 -8.08 -0.71 9.26
C LEU A 135 -9.40 -0.62 10.05
N GLY A 136 -9.35 -0.77 11.38
CA GLY A 136 -10.52 -0.66 12.25
C GLY A 136 -11.19 -1.97 12.62
N PHE A 137 -10.65 -3.11 12.18
CA PHE A 137 -11.15 -4.42 12.64
C PHE A 137 -10.98 -4.57 14.14
N ARG A 138 -11.90 -5.34 14.76
CA ARG A 138 -11.83 -5.74 16.15
C ARG A 138 -11.51 -7.22 16.26
N GLU A 139 -10.64 -7.56 17.19
CA GLU A 139 -10.24 -8.94 17.45
C GLU A 139 -11.36 -9.64 18.26
N LEU A 140 -11.93 -10.69 17.72
CA LEU A 140 -12.82 -11.62 18.44
C LEU A 140 -12.01 -12.73 19.10
N GLN A 141 -11.03 -13.26 18.37
CA GLN A 141 -10.03 -14.22 18.81
C GLN A 141 -8.70 -13.90 18.15
N LYS A 142 -7.61 -14.47 18.63
CA LYS A 142 -6.25 -14.19 18.12
C LYS A 142 -6.11 -14.26 16.59
N SER A 143 -6.91 -15.13 15.96
CA SER A 143 -6.90 -15.36 14.51
C SER A 143 -8.23 -15.05 13.83
N VAL A 144 -9.13 -14.34 14.52
CA VAL A 144 -10.46 -13.95 14.02
C VAL A 144 -10.70 -12.48 14.29
N HIS A 145 -10.87 -11.71 13.23
CA HIS A 145 -11.13 -10.28 13.29
C HIS A 145 -12.44 -9.96 12.60
N ILE A 146 -13.20 -9.00 13.13
CA ILE A 146 -14.51 -8.62 12.62
C ILE A 146 -14.54 -7.15 12.26
N PHE A 147 -15.31 -6.83 11.22
CA PHE A 147 -15.54 -5.48 10.73
C PHE A 147 -16.94 -5.34 10.13
N PRO A 148 -17.64 -4.19 10.27
CA PRO A 148 -19.00 -4.05 9.80
C PRO A 148 -19.15 -3.62 8.34
N TYR A 149 -18.11 -3.12 7.72
CA TYR A 149 -18.20 -2.52 6.39
C TYR A 149 -17.53 -3.39 5.32
N HIS A 150 -17.93 -3.17 4.06
CA HIS A 150 -17.34 -3.85 2.92
C HIS A 150 -15.85 -3.53 2.82
N CYS A 151 -15.03 -4.58 2.72
CA CYS A 151 -13.57 -4.47 2.77
C CYS A 151 -12.88 -5.54 1.91
N LYS A 152 -13.62 -6.10 0.94
CA LYS A 152 -13.10 -7.22 0.15
C LYS A 152 -11.83 -6.86 -0.60
N ASP A 153 -11.80 -5.70 -1.24
CA ASP A 153 -10.68 -5.28 -2.08
C ASP A 153 -9.41 -5.06 -1.23
N GLU A 154 -9.56 -4.46 -0.05
CA GLU A 154 -8.46 -4.26 0.88
C GLU A 154 -7.91 -5.58 1.43
N ILE A 155 -8.79 -6.52 1.77
CA ILE A 155 -8.39 -7.83 2.28
C ILE A 155 -7.75 -8.66 1.17
N ASP A 156 -8.33 -8.69 -0.03
CA ASP A 156 -7.73 -9.38 -1.19
C ASP A 156 -6.33 -8.83 -1.50
N PHE A 157 -6.15 -7.51 -1.45
CA PHE A 157 -4.84 -6.90 -1.63
C PHE A 157 -3.83 -7.36 -0.56
N LEU A 158 -4.23 -7.39 0.72
CA LEU A 158 -3.36 -7.86 1.80
C LEU A 158 -3.00 -9.34 1.66
N ILE A 159 -3.97 -10.17 1.25
CA ILE A 159 -3.76 -11.60 1.00
C ILE A 159 -2.71 -11.82 -0.08
N GLU A 160 -2.81 -11.10 -1.20
CA GLU A 160 -1.83 -11.19 -2.31
C GLU A 160 -0.47 -10.64 -1.90
N PHE A 161 -0.44 -9.46 -1.29
CA PHE A 161 0.81 -8.82 -0.87
C PHE A 161 1.64 -9.68 0.08
N PHE A 162 0.98 -10.34 1.04
CA PHE A 162 1.66 -11.21 2.01
C PHE A 162 1.81 -12.66 1.55
N GLU A 163 1.27 -13.00 0.37
CA GLU A 163 1.26 -14.37 -0.15
C GLU A 163 0.69 -15.37 0.86
N VAL A 164 -0.48 -15.04 1.42
CA VAL A 164 -1.12 -15.81 2.49
C VAL A 164 -2.50 -16.39 2.10
N ARG A 165 -2.84 -16.39 0.82
CA ARG A 165 -4.12 -16.87 0.29
C ARG A 165 -4.57 -18.24 0.86
N PRO A 166 -3.70 -19.25 1.00
CA PRO A 166 -4.11 -20.55 1.52
C PRO A 166 -4.53 -20.54 3.01
N TRP A 167 -4.18 -19.50 3.74
CA TRP A 167 -4.36 -19.45 5.21
C TRP A 167 -5.27 -18.33 5.68
N VAL A 168 -5.86 -17.55 4.78
CA VAL A 168 -6.70 -16.41 5.13
C VAL A 168 -8.04 -16.51 4.42
N TYR A 169 -9.12 -16.38 5.18
CA TYR A 169 -10.49 -16.44 4.70
C TYR A 169 -11.21 -15.14 5.06
N LEU A 170 -11.93 -14.57 4.10
CA LEU A 170 -12.91 -13.52 4.33
C LEU A 170 -14.30 -14.14 4.26
N ILE A 171 -15.08 -13.98 5.32
CA ILE A 171 -16.45 -14.50 5.43
C ILE A 171 -17.38 -13.31 5.62
N GLU A 172 -18.50 -13.30 4.89
CA GLU A 172 -19.63 -12.41 5.18
C GLU A 172 -20.68 -13.22 5.97
N ALA A 173 -21.18 -12.61 7.04
CA ALA A 173 -22.19 -13.20 7.90
C ALA A 173 -23.34 -12.19 8.12
N ASP A 174 -24.57 -12.68 8.00
CA ASP A 174 -25.76 -11.86 8.24
C ASP A 174 -26.06 -11.74 9.75
N THR A 175 -25.66 -12.73 10.53
CA THR A 175 -25.87 -12.76 11.98
C THR A 175 -24.65 -13.28 12.72
N ILE A 176 -24.47 -12.81 13.93
CA ILE A 176 -23.41 -13.27 14.82
C ILE A 176 -23.87 -13.28 16.27
N SER A 177 -23.38 -14.21 17.06
CA SER A 177 -23.64 -14.22 18.50
C SER A 177 -23.14 -12.95 19.16
N ASN A 178 -23.86 -12.40 20.12
CA ASN A 178 -23.55 -11.15 20.82
C ASN A 178 -23.54 -9.91 19.90
N GLU A 179 -24.35 -9.88 18.87
CA GLU A 179 -24.44 -8.80 17.89
C GLU A 179 -24.66 -7.43 18.54
N ALA A 180 -25.54 -7.33 19.54
CA ALA A 180 -25.82 -6.07 20.26
C ALA A 180 -24.54 -5.44 20.83
N ARG A 181 -23.61 -6.24 21.35
CA ARG A 181 -22.32 -5.77 21.84
C ARG A 181 -21.46 -5.21 20.70
N LEU A 182 -21.48 -5.86 19.54
CA LEU A 182 -20.69 -5.42 18.38
C LEU A 182 -21.27 -4.13 17.78
N ILE A 183 -22.58 -4.01 17.66
CA ILE A 183 -23.28 -2.79 17.25
C ILE A 183 -22.85 -1.61 18.12
N SER A 184 -22.85 -1.79 19.45
CA SER A 184 -22.38 -0.77 20.39
C SER A 184 -20.91 -0.45 20.22
N LEU A 185 -20.04 -1.48 20.05
CA LEU A 185 -18.59 -1.34 19.91
C LEU A 185 -18.20 -0.54 18.66
N PHE A 186 -18.89 -0.76 17.54
CA PHE A 186 -18.68 -0.06 16.28
C PHE A 186 -19.55 1.20 16.13
N ARG A 187 -20.44 1.48 17.10
CA ARG A 187 -21.36 2.62 17.08
C ARG A 187 -22.24 2.63 15.83
N LEU A 188 -22.69 1.46 15.41
CA LEU A 188 -23.56 1.30 14.23
C LEU A 188 -24.97 1.84 14.52
N ARG A 189 -25.61 2.39 13.48
CA ARG A 189 -26.98 2.91 13.51
C ARG A 189 -27.81 2.26 12.42
#